data_3a2f0b36bd331d11c211d80b20f51394
#
_entry.id   3a2f0b36bd331d11c211d80b20f51394
#
_cell.length_a   1.000
_cell.length_b   1.000
_cell.length_c   1.000
_cell.angle_alpha   90.00
_cell.angle_beta   90.00
_cell.angle_gamma   90.00
#
_symmetry.space_group_name_H-M   'P 1'
#
loop_
_entity.id
_entity.type
_entity.pdbx_description
1 polymer ?
#
loop_
_entity_poly.entity_id
_entity_poly.type
_entity_poly.pdbx_seq_one_letter_code
_entity_poly.pdbx_strand_id
1 'polypeptide(L)'
;MLQFILVDDEKIMRDKERQLLNEVLFSANVEYDILEYSHLTDELKMVINNSNPKVYIMDIDLKSKVSGLDIGKYIRNYDWDSEIIYITSHDKMFEKVFRNIYKVFDFIEKFDSMEERFKNDINQILLRKWDKKKFVYSNNRISFEIYLDDILYLYRDTVERKVAIKTVKGNILIKILIKL
;
A
#
# COMPACT_ATOMS: atom_id res chain seq x y z
N MET A 1 7.56 -3.45 -7.14
CA MET A 1 8.16 -3.44 -5.78
C MET A 1 7.44 -2.38 -4.96
N LEU A 2 6.93 -2.72 -3.77
CA LEU A 2 6.28 -1.80 -2.84
C LEU A 2 7.35 -0.98 -2.10
N GLN A 3 7.15 0.33 -1.97
CA GLN A 3 8.07 1.19 -1.23
C GLN A 3 7.46 1.68 0.08
N PHE A 4 8.11 1.44 1.19
CA PHE A 4 7.80 2.07 2.48
C PHE A 4 8.72 3.27 2.67
N ILE A 5 8.13 4.44 2.90
CA ILE A 5 8.85 5.71 3.00
C ILE A 5 8.72 6.22 4.44
N LEU A 6 9.82 6.15 5.19
CA LEU A 6 9.90 6.65 6.56
C LEU A 6 10.40 8.08 6.57
N VAL A 7 9.66 9.00 7.17
CA VAL A 7 10.05 10.40 7.27
C VAL A 7 9.91 10.88 8.72
N ASP A 8 11.02 10.91 9.44
CA ASP A 8 11.11 11.37 10.82
C ASP A 8 12.51 11.95 11.05
N ASP A 9 12.67 13.09 11.70
CA ASP A 9 13.98 13.68 11.96
C ASP A 9 14.79 12.88 13.01
N GLU A 10 14.11 12.10 13.85
CA GLU A 10 14.73 11.27 14.88
C GLU A 10 15.11 9.89 14.32
N LYS A 11 16.43 9.66 14.18
CA LYS A 11 16.93 8.36 13.66
C LYS A 11 16.43 7.16 14.49
N ILE A 12 16.34 7.31 15.80
CA ILE A 12 15.87 6.24 16.71
C ILE A 12 14.45 5.81 16.36
N MET A 13 13.59 6.76 15.99
CA MET A 13 12.22 6.45 15.57
C MET A 13 12.21 5.74 14.23
N ARG A 14 12.96 6.20 13.23
CA ARG A 14 13.07 5.50 11.94
C ARG A 14 13.60 4.06 12.09
N ASP A 15 14.63 3.88 12.96
CA ASP A 15 15.16 2.53 13.24
C ASP A 15 14.09 1.62 13.87
N LYS A 16 13.27 2.15 14.79
CA LYS A 16 12.13 1.43 15.39
C LYS A 16 11.06 1.08 14.36
N GLU A 17 10.63 2.04 13.56
CA GLU A 17 9.64 1.84 12.50
C GLU A 17 10.12 0.82 11.48
N ARG A 18 11.38 0.88 11.08
CA ARG A 18 12.02 -0.12 10.21
C ARG A 18 11.98 -1.52 10.81
N GLN A 19 12.29 -1.64 12.12
CA GLN A 19 12.22 -2.92 12.80
C GLN A 19 10.80 -3.49 12.77
N LEU A 20 9.79 -2.67 13.12
CA LEU A 20 8.38 -3.08 13.12
C LEU A 20 7.90 -3.48 11.71
N LEU A 21 8.31 -2.72 10.68
CA LEU A 21 8.04 -3.08 9.29
C LEU A 21 8.64 -4.45 8.94
N ASN A 22 9.90 -4.68 9.26
CA ASN A 22 10.56 -5.96 8.96
C ASN A 22 9.87 -7.13 9.66
N GLU A 23 9.39 -6.95 10.90
CA GLU A 23 8.65 -7.99 11.63
C GLU A 23 7.35 -8.36 10.90
N VAL A 24 6.59 -7.37 10.42
CA VAL A 24 5.35 -7.61 9.67
C VAL A 24 5.63 -8.20 8.29
N LEU A 25 6.60 -7.64 7.58
CA LEU A 25 6.89 -7.99 6.19
C LEU A 25 7.61 -9.32 6.04
N PHE A 26 8.22 -9.84 7.11
CA PHE A 26 8.91 -11.15 7.10
C PHE A 26 7.99 -12.29 6.65
N SER A 27 6.73 -12.24 7.01
CA SER A 27 5.72 -13.24 6.60
C SER A 27 4.94 -12.86 5.35
N ALA A 28 5.12 -11.63 4.85
CA ALA A 28 4.39 -11.14 3.69
C ALA A 28 5.07 -11.59 2.39
N ASN A 29 4.27 -12.16 1.46
CA ASN A 29 4.76 -12.52 0.12
C ASN A 29 4.74 -11.30 -0.81
N VAL A 30 5.47 -10.25 -0.43
CA VAL A 30 5.54 -8.97 -1.14
C VAL A 30 7.00 -8.54 -1.29
N GLU A 31 7.39 -8.19 -2.50
CA GLU A 31 8.68 -7.56 -2.76
C GLU A 31 8.63 -6.09 -2.36
N TYR A 32 9.49 -5.68 -1.44
CA TYR A 32 9.47 -4.33 -0.87
C TYR A 32 10.85 -3.70 -0.74
N ASP A 33 10.84 -2.39 -0.57
CA ASP A 33 11.99 -1.56 -0.22
C ASP A 33 11.61 -0.56 0.89
N ILE A 34 12.55 -0.22 1.77
CA ILE A 34 12.36 0.76 2.85
C ILE A 34 13.34 1.91 2.64
N LEU A 35 12.78 3.10 2.38
CA LEU A 35 13.52 4.33 2.17
C LEU A 35 13.33 5.26 3.37
N GLU A 36 14.40 5.89 3.81
CA GLU A 36 14.38 6.77 5.00
C GLU A 36 14.84 8.18 4.70
N TYR A 37 14.11 9.13 5.26
CA TYR A 37 14.40 10.56 5.13
C TYR A 37 14.19 11.25 6.48
N SER A 38 15.03 12.23 6.78
CA SER A 38 14.87 13.07 7.97
C SER A 38 14.03 14.33 7.71
N HIS A 39 13.81 14.70 6.45
CA HIS A 39 13.06 15.87 6.00
C HIS A 39 12.78 15.77 4.50
N LEU A 40 12.07 16.75 3.93
CA LEU A 40 11.81 16.80 2.49
C LEU A 40 13.10 17.13 1.71
N THR A 41 13.66 16.13 1.07
CA THR A 41 14.81 16.22 0.17
C THR A 41 14.37 16.18 -1.30
N ASP A 42 15.27 16.55 -2.22
CA ASP A 42 14.97 16.41 -3.65
C ASP A 42 14.87 14.91 -4.07
N GLU A 43 15.61 14.03 -3.40
CA GLU A 43 15.48 12.58 -3.59
C GLU A 43 14.09 12.09 -3.16
N LEU A 44 13.57 12.54 -2.01
CA LEU A 44 12.21 12.21 -1.59
C LEU A 44 11.17 12.70 -2.60
N LYS A 45 11.34 13.91 -3.15
CA LYS A 45 10.45 14.41 -4.21
C LYS A 45 10.49 13.52 -5.46
N MET A 46 11.68 13.05 -5.88
CA MET A 46 11.78 12.10 -6.99
C MET A 46 11.08 10.77 -6.69
N VAL A 47 11.20 10.27 -5.45
CA VAL A 47 10.49 9.06 -5.02
C VAL A 47 8.98 9.29 -5.02
N ILE A 48 8.48 10.41 -4.52
CA ILE A 48 7.05 10.74 -4.55
C ILE A 48 6.51 10.73 -5.97
N ASN A 49 7.27 11.24 -6.93
CA ASN A 49 6.86 11.35 -8.33
C ASN A 49 7.04 10.06 -9.16
N ASN A 50 7.66 9.00 -8.63
CA ASN A 50 7.77 7.74 -9.36
C ASN A 50 6.46 6.95 -9.30
N SER A 51 6.30 5.98 -10.22
CA SER A 51 5.08 5.17 -10.37
C SER A 51 4.99 3.95 -9.45
N ASN A 52 5.97 3.74 -8.58
CA ASN A 52 5.93 2.60 -7.65
C ASN A 52 4.80 2.80 -6.62
N PRO A 53 4.11 1.74 -6.21
CA PRO A 53 3.17 1.82 -5.09
C PRO A 53 3.91 2.10 -3.79
N LYS A 54 3.37 2.99 -2.95
CA LYS A 54 4.03 3.47 -1.73
C LYS A 54 3.12 3.46 -0.52
N VAL A 55 3.75 3.36 0.64
CA VAL A 55 3.17 3.63 1.95
C VAL A 55 4.09 4.62 2.65
N TYR A 56 3.58 5.79 2.99
CA TYR A 56 4.31 6.81 3.72
C TYR A 56 4.01 6.69 5.21
N ILE A 57 5.05 6.70 6.01
CA ILE A 57 5.01 6.71 7.47
C ILE A 57 5.78 7.96 7.89
N MET A 58 5.09 8.92 8.50
CA MET A 58 5.66 10.25 8.66
C MET A 58 5.38 10.84 10.03
N ASP A 59 6.40 11.45 10.64
CA ASP A 59 6.15 12.41 11.71
C ASP A 59 5.62 13.73 11.16
N ILE A 60 4.78 14.39 11.94
CA ILE A 60 4.25 15.72 11.62
C ILE A 60 5.27 16.80 11.98
N ASP A 61 5.93 16.65 13.13
CA ASP A 61 6.81 17.67 13.68
C ASP A 61 8.28 17.40 13.36
N LEU A 62 8.61 17.59 12.10
CA LEU A 62 9.99 17.52 11.64
C LEU A 62 10.72 18.81 12.05
N LYS A 63 11.89 18.71 12.67
CA LYS A 63 12.76 19.85 13.00
C LYS A 63 13.33 20.53 11.76
N SER A 64 12.45 20.84 10.81
CA SER A 64 12.78 21.45 9.52
C SER A 64 11.80 22.58 9.18
N LYS A 65 12.10 23.35 8.11
CA LYS A 65 11.18 24.40 7.63
C LYS A 65 9.86 23.84 7.06
N VAL A 66 9.86 22.58 6.68
CA VAL A 66 8.72 21.90 6.06
C VAL A 66 8.23 20.84 7.04
N SER A 67 6.98 20.91 7.45
CA SER A 67 6.36 19.95 8.36
C SER A 67 5.95 18.68 7.62
N GLY A 68 5.72 17.57 8.34
CA GLY A 68 5.14 16.36 7.75
C GLY A 68 3.77 16.60 7.11
N LEU A 69 3.00 17.58 7.61
CA LEU A 69 1.73 17.98 6.97
C LEU A 69 1.95 18.61 5.59
N ASP A 70 2.99 19.42 5.43
CA ASP A 70 3.30 20.03 4.13
C ASP A 70 3.81 18.98 3.15
N ILE A 71 4.59 17.99 3.64
CA ILE A 71 4.98 16.83 2.84
C ILE A 71 3.74 16.03 2.39
N GLY A 72 2.78 15.79 3.29
CA GLY A 72 1.54 15.10 2.97
C GLY A 72 0.71 15.82 1.90
N LYS A 73 0.63 17.16 1.96
CA LYS A 73 0.00 17.96 0.90
C LYS A 73 0.73 17.81 -0.43
N TYR A 74 2.05 17.84 -0.40
CA TYR A 74 2.87 17.62 -1.59
C TYR A 74 2.62 16.22 -2.17
N ILE A 75 2.62 15.18 -1.33
CA ILE A 75 2.29 13.81 -1.76
C ILE A 75 0.94 13.78 -2.46
N ARG A 76 -0.12 14.37 -1.90
CA ARG A 76 -1.46 14.34 -2.50
C ARG A 76 -1.59 15.07 -3.85
N ASN A 77 -0.68 15.96 -4.15
CA ASN A 77 -0.63 16.61 -5.48
C ASN A 77 -0.02 15.70 -6.55
N TYR A 78 0.86 14.76 -6.18
CA TYR A 78 1.63 13.95 -7.13
C TYR A 78 1.38 12.44 -7.00
N ASP A 79 0.96 11.98 -5.82
CA ASP A 79 0.70 10.58 -5.51
C ASP A 79 -0.58 10.45 -4.68
N TRP A 80 -1.69 10.38 -5.40
CA TRP A 80 -3.01 10.30 -4.77
C TRP A 80 -3.32 8.92 -4.18
N ASP A 81 -2.77 7.84 -4.75
CA ASP A 81 -3.19 6.46 -4.46
C ASP A 81 -2.43 5.79 -3.32
N SER A 82 -1.30 6.33 -2.93
CA SER A 82 -0.50 5.81 -1.83
C SER A 82 -1.16 6.05 -0.47
N GLU A 83 -0.88 5.18 0.49
CA GLU A 83 -1.35 5.36 1.87
C GLU A 83 -0.41 6.25 2.66
N ILE A 84 -0.97 7.03 3.60
CA ILE A 84 -0.21 7.86 4.53
C ILE A 84 -0.62 7.49 5.95
N ILE A 85 0.36 7.14 6.78
CA ILE A 85 0.22 6.98 8.22
C ILE A 85 1.04 8.09 8.88
N TYR A 86 0.42 8.85 9.76
CA TYR A 86 1.16 9.80 10.60
C TYR A 86 1.46 9.17 11.95
N ILE A 87 2.71 9.29 12.40
CA ILE A 87 3.14 8.88 13.74
C ILE A 87 3.75 10.10 14.42
N THR A 88 3.11 10.62 15.45
CA THR A 88 3.53 11.86 16.09
C THR A 88 3.29 11.86 17.60
N SER A 89 4.06 12.67 18.33
CA SER A 89 3.85 12.92 19.76
C SER A 89 2.80 14.00 20.06
N HIS A 90 2.22 14.63 19.02
CA HIS A 90 1.30 15.76 19.16
C HIS A 90 -0.15 15.38 18.83
N ASP A 91 -0.91 14.95 19.86
CA ASP A 91 -2.33 14.59 19.81
C ASP A 91 -3.22 15.71 19.23
N LYS A 92 -2.92 16.97 19.54
CA LYS A 92 -3.67 18.15 19.08
C LYS A 92 -3.58 18.42 17.57
N MET A 93 -2.71 17.73 16.86
CA MET A 93 -2.56 17.90 15.40
C MET A 93 -3.56 17.06 14.60
N PHE A 94 -4.25 16.10 15.23
CA PHE A 94 -5.26 15.25 14.62
C PHE A 94 -6.30 16.02 13.79
N GLU A 95 -6.89 17.06 14.38
CA GLU A 95 -7.90 17.89 13.70
C GLU A 95 -7.33 18.61 12.47
N LYS A 96 -6.08 19.08 12.54
CA LYS A 96 -5.41 19.74 11.41
C LYS A 96 -5.12 18.76 10.27
N VAL A 97 -4.76 17.50 10.58
CA VAL A 97 -4.53 16.46 9.58
C VAL A 97 -5.81 16.21 8.79
N PHE A 98 -6.91 15.91 9.48
CA PHE A 98 -8.19 15.62 8.84
C PHE A 98 -8.76 16.78 8.03
N ARG A 99 -8.50 18.03 8.42
CA ARG A 99 -8.97 19.21 7.68
C ARG A 99 -8.14 19.53 6.45
N ASN A 100 -6.86 19.14 6.41
CA ASN A 100 -5.91 19.65 5.41
C ASN A 100 -5.33 18.57 4.50
N ILE A 101 -5.45 17.30 4.85
CA ILE A 101 -4.88 16.19 4.07
C ILE A 101 -5.96 15.15 3.83
N TYR A 102 -6.26 14.94 2.56
CA TYR A 102 -7.21 13.92 2.13
C TYR A 102 -6.56 12.54 2.16
N LYS A 103 -7.36 11.51 2.44
CA LYS A 103 -6.97 10.11 2.31
C LYS A 103 -5.76 9.73 3.19
N VAL A 104 -5.81 10.11 4.48
CA VAL A 104 -4.91 9.58 5.50
C VAL A 104 -5.43 8.21 5.93
N PHE A 105 -4.55 7.22 5.98
CA PHE A 105 -4.91 5.87 6.41
C PHE A 105 -5.13 5.83 7.91
N ASP A 106 -4.14 6.30 8.69
CA ASP A 106 -4.27 6.41 10.14
C ASP A 106 -3.35 7.50 10.72
N PHE A 107 -3.62 7.80 11.98
CA PHE A 107 -2.88 8.71 12.82
C PHE A 107 -2.56 8.01 14.14
N ILE A 108 -1.28 7.77 14.41
CA ILE A 108 -0.78 7.00 15.56
C ILE A 108 -0.01 7.93 16.49
N GLU A 109 -0.31 7.87 17.78
CA GLU A 109 0.48 8.55 18.79
C GLU A 109 1.75 7.76 19.14
N LYS A 110 2.90 8.46 19.29
CA LYS A 110 4.22 7.82 19.51
C LYS A 110 4.32 7.04 20.82
N PHE A 111 3.45 7.29 21.79
CA PHE A 111 3.64 6.78 23.16
C PHE A 111 2.74 5.63 23.55
N ASP A 112 1.48 5.61 23.15
CA ASP A 112 0.52 4.63 23.62
C ASP A 112 0.12 3.67 22.50
N SER A 113 0.33 2.36 22.75
CA SER A 113 -0.01 1.28 21.79
C SER A 113 0.52 1.45 20.34
N MET A 114 1.52 2.31 20.12
CA MET A 114 2.08 2.61 18.80
C MET A 114 2.45 1.35 18.02
N GLU A 115 3.14 0.41 18.65
CA GLU A 115 3.66 -0.78 17.97
C GLU A 115 2.55 -1.70 17.46
N GLU A 116 1.54 -1.94 18.31
CA GLU A 116 0.40 -2.80 17.95
C GLU A 116 -0.41 -2.16 16.82
N ARG A 117 -0.73 -0.87 16.96
CA ARG A 117 -1.51 -0.14 15.98
C ARG A 117 -0.78 -0.04 14.63
N PHE A 118 0.51 0.26 14.66
CA PHE A 118 1.35 0.29 13.47
C PHE A 118 1.35 -1.05 12.73
N LYS A 119 1.59 -2.16 13.44
CA LYS A 119 1.58 -3.50 12.85
C LYS A 119 0.21 -3.85 12.26
N ASN A 120 -0.86 -3.51 12.95
CA ASN A 120 -2.22 -3.72 12.45
C ASN A 120 -2.48 -2.93 11.17
N ASP A 121 -2.07 -1.67 11.10
CA ASP A 121 -2.27 -0.82 9.93
C ASP A 121 -1.50 -1.34 8.73
N ILE A 122 -0.23 -1.70 8.90
CA ILE A 122 0.57 -2.28 7.82
C ILE A 122 -0.08 -3.58 7.31
N ASN A 123 -0.52 -4.47 8.21
CA ASN A 123 -1.24 -5.69 7.82
C ASN A 123 -2.53 -5.37 7.04
N GLN A 124 -3.32 -4.39 7.47
CA GLN A 124 -4.53 -3.98 6.76
C GLN A 124 -4.24 -3.41 5.38
N ILE A 125 -3.18 -2.62 5.24
CA ILE A 125 -2.74 -2.09 3.95
C ILE A 125 -2.33 -3.24 3.02
N LEU A 126 -1.53 -4.19 3.52
CA LEU A 126 -1.09 -5.35 2.74
C LEU A 126 -2.30 -6.19 2.27
N LEU A 127 -3.22 -6.52 3.16
CA LEU A 127 -4.43 -7.28 2.84
C LEU A 127 -5.30 -6.59 1.77
N ARG A 128 -5.45 -5.28 1.86
CA ARG A 128 -6.30 -4.52 0.92
C ARG A 128 -5.67 -4.32 -0.45
N LYS A 129 -4.37 -4.09 -0.51
CA LYS A 129 -3.70 -3.66 -1.74
C LYS A 129 -2.83 -4.73 -2.39
N TRP A 130 -2.28 -5.66 -1.61
CA TRP A 130 -1.28 -6.61 -2.12
C TRP A 130 -1.66 -8.06 -1.94
N ASP A 131 -2.46 -8.42 -0.93
CA ASP A 131 -3.03 -9.76 -0.83
C ASP A 131 -4.29 -9.87 -1.71
N LYS A 132 -4.12 -9.51 -2.98
CA LYS A 132 -5.19 -9.61 -3.96
C LYS A 132 -5.55 -11.06 -4.14
N LYS A 133 -6.81 -11.40 -3.83
CA LYS A 133 -7.34 -12.74 -4.06
C LYS A 133 -7.18 -13.13 -5.52
N LYS A 134 -6.59 -14.28 -5.75
CA LYS A 134 -6.39 -14.82 -7.08
C LYS A 134 -7.40 -15.92 -7.37
N PHE A 135 -7.94 -15.90 -8.56
CA PHE A 135 -8.57 -17.08 -9.15
C PHE A 135 -7.48 -17.95 -9.76
N VAL A 136 -7.33 -19.16 -9.25
CA VAL A 136 -6.35 -20.14 -9.75
C VAL A 136 -7.09 -21.22 -10.50
N TYR A 137 -6.72 -21.47 -11.76
CA TYR A 137 -7.20 -22.57 -12.56
C TYR A 137 -6.03 -23.44 -12.99
N SER A 138 -6.17 -24.75 -12.76
CA SER A 138 -5.16 -25.71 -13.19
C SER A 138 -5.84 -26.99 -13.71
N ASN A 139 -5.37 -27.48 -14.83
CA ASN A 139 -5.64 -28.80 -15.33
C ASN A 139 -4.37 -29.42 -15.94
N ASN A 140 -4.46 -30.65 -16.45
CA ASN A 140 -3.30 -31.40 -17.01
C ASN A 140 -2.60 -30.68 -18.19
N ARG A 141 -3.11 -29.58 -18.72
CA ARG A 141 -2.57 -28.88 -19.91
C ARG A 141 -2.34 -27.40 -19.69
N ILE A 142 -3.09 -26.76 -18.78
CA ILE A 142 -3.09 -25.30 -18.61
C ILE A 142 -3.16 -25.00 -17.13
N SER A 143 -2.28 -24.13 -16.67
CA SER A 143 -2.37 -23.50 -15.36
C SER A 143 -2.23 -21.99 -15.53
N PHE A 144 -3.07 -21.21 -14.87
CA PHE A 144 -2.97 -19.77 -14.83
C PHE A 144 -3.59 -19.21 -13.54
N GLU A 145 -3.16 -18.01 -13.19
CA GLU A 145 -3.68 -17.22 -12.08
C GLU A 145 -4.15 -15.87 -12.60
N ILE A 146 -5.28 -15.41 -12.09
CA ILE A 146 -5.86 -14.10 -12.40
C ILE A 146 -6.24 -13.43 -11.08
N TYR A 147 -5.87 -12.19 -10.88
CA TYR A 147 -6.40 -11.42 -9.76
C TYR A 147 -7.92 -11.23 -9.93
N LEU A 148 -8.68 -11.42 -8.85
CA LEU A 148 -10.15 -11.26 -8.92
C LEU A 148 -10.55 -9.86 -9.37
N ASP A 149 -9.78 -8.84 -8.98
CA ASP A 149 -10.01 -7.45 -9.36
C ASP A 149 -9.80 -7.19 -10.88
N ASP A 150 -9.02 -8.04 -11.55
CA ASP A 150 -8.81 -7.95 -12.99
C ASP A 150 -9.99 -8.59 -13.78
N ILE A 151 -10.90 -9.34 -13.11
CA ILE A 151 -12.01 -10.00 -13.74
C ILE A 151 -13.20 -9.03 -13.86
N LEU A 152 -13.60 -8.72 -15.10
CA LEU A 152 -14.76 -7.87 -15.36
C LEU A 152 -16.07 -8.69 -15.30
N TYR A 153 -16.12 -9.81 -15.98
CA TYR A 153 -17.24 -10.75 -15.95
C TYR A 153 -16.85 -12.12 -16.53
N LEU A 154 -17.72 -13.06 -16.26
CA LEU A 154 -17.66 -14.44 -16.78
C LEU A 154 -18.84 -14.65 -17.71
N TYR A 155 -18.64 -15.31 -18.83
CA TYR A 155 -19.71 -15.68 -19.74
C TYR A 155 -19.48 -17.05 -20.37
N ARG A 156 -20.57 -17.65 -20.80
CA ARG A 156 -20.51 -18.90 -21.54
C ARG A 156 -20.40 -18.62 -23.04
N ASP A 157 -19.29 -19.02 -23.63
CA ASP A 157 -19.16 -19.03 -25.07
C ASP A 157 -19.93 -20.28 -25.62
N THR A 158 -20.99 -20.02 -26.33
CA THR A 158 -21.86 -21.08 -26.85
C THR A 158 -21.30 -21.76 -28.10
N VAL A 159 -20.43 -21.08 -28.85
CA VAL A 159 -19.75 -21.58 -30.03
C VAL A 159 -18.65 -22.56 -29.64
N GLU A 160 -17.76 -22.09 -28.75
CA GLU A 160 -16.62 -22.86 -28.25
C GLU A 160 -17.02 -23.86 -27.14
N ARG A 161 -18.23 -23.74 -26.58
CA ARG A 161 -18.70 -24.48 -25.38
C ARG A 161 -17.74 -24.42 -24.22
N LYS A 162 -17.22 -23.21 -23.97
CA LYS A 162 -16.24 -22.88 -22.94
C LYS A 162 -16.76 -21.79 -22.02
N VAL A 163 -16.18 -21.66 -20.85
CA VAL A 163 -16.34 -20.47 -20.03
C VAL A 163 -15.26 -19.47 -20.43
N ALA A 164 -15.67 -18.27 -20.73
CA ALA A 164 -14.77 -17.16 -21.00
C ALA A 164 -14.70 -16.25 -19.79
N ILE A 165 -13.51 -15.82 -19.44
CA ILE A 165 -13.24 -14.80 -18.43
C ILE A 165 -12.83 -13.54 -19.17
N LYS A 166 -13.63 -12.50 -19.07
CA LYS A 166 -13.25 -11.16 -19.55
C LYS A 166 -12.47 -10.46 -18.46
N THR A 167 -11.26 -10.04 -18.77
CA THR A 167 -10.40 -9.28 -17.87
C THR A 167 -10.11 -7.90 -18.44
N VAL A 168 -9.58 -7.01 -17.59
CA VAL A 168 -9.09 -5.67 -18.02
C VAL A 168 -7.96 -5.75 -19.06
N LYS A 169 -7.26 -6.90 -19.14
CA LYS A 169 -6.15 -7.15 -20.09
C LYS A 169 -6.55 -7.92 -21.34
N GLY A 170 -7.77 -8.45 -21.41
CA GLY A 170 -8.24 -9.25 -22.55
C GLY A 170 -9.16 -10.40 -22.16
N ASN A 171 -9.38 -11.31 -23.09
CA ASN A 171 -10.23 -12.49 -22.86
C ASN A 171 -9.38 -13.72 -22.62
N ILE A 172 -9.77 -14.53 -21.63
CA ILE A 172 -9.20 -15.84 -21.36
C ILE A 172 -10.30 -16.88 -21.53
N LEU A 173 -10.11 -17.82 -22.45
CA LEU A 173 -11.04 -18.90 -22.73
C LEU A 173 -10.63 -20.16 -21.95
N ILE A 174 -11.52 -20.65 -21.10
CA ILE A 174 -11.28 -21.85 -20.30
C ILE A 174 -12.28 -22.91 -20.71
N LYS A 175 -11.79 -24.11 -21.02
CA LYS A 175 -12.65 -25.27 -21.22
C LYS A 175 -12.97 -25.90 -19.87
N ILE A 176 -14.03 -25.45 -19.22
CA ILE A 176 -14.57 -26.13 -18.04
C ILE A 176 -15.58 -27.15 -18.55
N LEU A 177 -15.31 -28.44 -18.32
CA LEU A 177 -16.30 -29.49 -18.49
C LEU A 177 -17.30 -29.36 -17.34
N ILE A 178 -18.41 -28.67 -17.57
CA ILE A 178 -19.54 -28.71 -16.64
C ILE A 178 -20.15 -30.11 -16.85
N LYS A 179 -19.90 -31.04 -15.93
CA LYS A 179 -20.74 -32.25 -15.81
C LYS A 179 -22.10 -31.78 -15.28
N LEU A 180 -23.09 -31.83 -16.11
CA LEU A 180 -24.50 -31.78 -15.71
C LEU A 180 -24.84 -33.08 -14.97
#